data_3a7674f7da7ac99392104a6a53ccde9a
#
_entry.id   3a7674f7da7ac99392104a6a53ccde9a
#
_cell.length_a   1.000
_cell.length_b   1.000
_cell.length_c   1.000
_cell.angle_alpha   90.00
_cell.angle_beta   90.00
_cell.angle_gamma   90.00
#
_symmetry.space_group_name_H-M   'P 1'
#
loop_
_entity.id
_entity.type
_entity.pdbx_description
1 polymer ?
#
loop_
_entity_poly.entity_id
_entity_poly.type
_entity_poly.pdbx_seq_one_letter_code
_entity_poly.pdbx_strand_id
1 'polypeptide(L)'
;LAKVFHSIFLPAMLKEIKAEILEPSPMPLGIVASLYNSRFVDGMLEGAMDVLKGVGMPEESIHLIRVPGAYEIPLITSKMGASRHPRFGALLCLGVVIQGATQHARLITEAVTHEITRQQSHFGIPIIHEVLLVENETQAQERCLDAKFNRGGEAAQTALKMAQLAQHINHQYLLE
;
A
#
# COMPACT_ATOMS: atom_id res chain seq x y z
N LEU A 1 32.25 15.61 -12.55
CA LEU A 1 31.12 16.57 -12.47
C LEU A 1 30.22 16.13 -11.32
N ALA A 2 30.47 16.72 -10.13
CA ALA A 2 29.74 16.48 -8.90
C ALA A 2 28.31 17.06 -9.04
N LYS A 3 27.27 16.23 -8.84
CA LYS A 3 25.92 16.71 -8.67
C LYS A 3 25.83 17.43 -7.32
N VAL A 4 25.77 18.74 -7.36
CA VAL A 4 25.44 19.59 -6.21
C VAL A 4 23.96 19.34 -5.91
N PHE A 5 23.66 18.55 -4.89
CA PHE A 5 22.35 18.53 -4.27
C PHE A 5 22.14 19.90 -3.61
N HIS A 6 21.30 20.73 -4.21
CA HIS A 6 20.77 21.91 -3.54
C HIS A 6 19.91 21.41 -2.38
N SER A 7 20.48 21.43 -1.18
CA SER A 7 19.70 21.41 0.06
C SER A 7 18.83 22.66 0.02
N ILE A 8 17.52 22.48 -0.18
CA ILE A 8 16.56 23.58 -0.05
C ILE A 8 16.63 23.99 1.43
N PHE A 9 17.20 25.15 1.69
CA PHE A 9 17.24 25.75 3.02
C PHE A 9 15.81 26.21 3.35
N LEU A 10 15.04 25.36 4.02
CA LEU A 10 13.73 25.72 4.54
C LEU A 10 13.91 26.76 5.65
N PRO A 11 13.20 27.88 5.62
CA PRO A 11 13.31 28.88 6.66
C PRO A 11 12.98 28.30 8.05
N ALA A 12 13.66 28.78 9.07
CA ALA A 12 13.56 28.27 10.46
C ALA A 12 12.14 28.28 11.09
N MET A 13 11.14 28.81 10.41
CA MET A 13 9.72 28.84 10.81
C MET A 13 8.87 27.75 10.16
N LEU A 14 9.39 26.98 9.19
CA LEU A 14 8.63 25.92 8.54
C LEU A 14 8.79 24.61 9.35
N LYS A 15 7.69 24.12 9.87
CA LYS A 15 7.64 22.81 10.54
C LYS A 15 7.38 21.73 9.50
N GLU A 16 8.41 20.95 9.15
CA GLU A 16 8.27 19.77 8.30
C GLU A 16 7.91 18.55 9.16
N ILE A 17 6.88 17.82 8.75
CA ILE A 17 6.46 16.56 9.38
C ILE A 17 6.62 15.46 8.32
N LYS A 18 7.46 14.46 8.60
CA LYS A 18 7.68 13.32 7.73
C LYS A 18 8.00 12.06 8.55
N ALA A 19 7.64 10.90 8.04
CA ALA A 19 8.07 9.62 8.57
C ALA A 19 9.43 9.27 7.97
N GLU A 20 10.50 9.37 8.73
CA GLU A 20 11.87 9.11 8.27
C GLU A 20 12.31 7.68 8.54
N ILE A 21 11.88 7.10 9.65
CA ILE A 21 12.31 5.78 10.14
C ILE A 21 11.17 4.79 9.92
N LEU A 22 11.52 3.59 9.44
CA LEU A 22 10.57 2.49 9.34
C LEU A 22 10.46 1.82 10.72
N GLU A 23 9.28 1.90 11.31
CA GLU A 23 8.95 1.30 12.60
C GLU A 23 7.66 0.48 12.47
N PRO A 24 7.44 -0.53 13.35
CA PRO A 24 6.18 -1.24 13.36
C PRO A 24 5.02 -0.29 13.65
N SER A 25 3.91 -0.47 12.94
CA SER A 25 2.69 0.28 13.22
C SER A 25 2.11 -0.14 14.57
N PRO A 26 1.71 0.79 15.44
CA PRO A 26 1.02 0.46 16.69
C PRO A 26 -0.41 -0.05 16.46
N MET A 27 -0.91 0.10 15.23
CA MET A 27 -2.22 -0.36 14.79
C MET A 27 -2.08 -1.49 13.79
N PRO A 28 -3.02 -2.45 13.74
CA PRO A 28 -3.04 -3.50 12.74
C PRO A 28 -2.97 -2.96 11.31
N LEU A 29 -2.32 -3.73 10.44
CA LEU A 29 -2.32 -3.49 9.00
C LEU A 29 -3.20 -4.52 8.30
N GLY A 30 -3.96 -4.07 7.30
CA GLY A 30 -4.75 -4.95 6.46
C GLY A 30 -4.10 -5.14 5.10
N ILE A 31 -4.11 -6.36 4.58
CA ILE A 31 -3.66 -6.69 3.23
C ILE A 31 -4.82 -7.34 2.49
N VAL A 32 -5.22 -6.77 1.36
CA VAL A 32 -6.20 -7.36 0.46
C VAL A 32 -5.49 -7.75 -0.83
N ALA A 33 -5.38 -9.05 -1.10
CA ALA A 33 -4.60 -9.58 -2.20
C ALA A 33 -5.44 -10.45 -3.13
N SER A 34 -5.39 -10.20 -4.45
CA SER A 34 -6.13 -11.00 -5.42
C SER A 34 -5.53 -12.40 -5.60
N LEU A 35 -6.39 -13.37 -5.92
CA LEU A 35 -5.99 -14.73 -6.29
C LEU A 35 -5.67 -14.84 -7.79
N TYR A 36 -6.27 -13.99 -8.62
CA TYR A 36 -5.95 -13.97 -10.03
C TYR A 36 -4.52 -13.49 -10.24
N ASN A 37 -3.76 -14.15 -11.12
CA ASN A 37 -2.32 -13.96 -11.28
C ASN A 37 -1.53 -14.18 -9.97
N SER A 38 -1.93 -15.20 -9.17
CA SER A 38 -1.40 -15.47 -7.83
C SER A 38 0.13 -15.53 -7.77
N ARG A 39 0.80 -16.12 -8.77
CA ARG A 39 2.26 -16.17 -8.84
C ARG A 39 2.90 -14.80 -8.59
N PHE A 40 2.38 -13.76 -9.21
CA PHE A 40 2.91 -12.40 -9.09
C PHE A 40 2.42 -11.70 -7.83
N VAL A 41 1.15 -11.89 -7.49
CA VAL A 41 0.56 -11.31 -6.28
C VAL A 41 1.21 -11.88 -5.02
N ASP A 42 1.50 -13.18 -5.01
CA ASP A 42 2.17 -13.85 -3.89
C ASP A 42 3.62 -13.36 -3.75
N GLY A 43 4.33 -13.12 -4.86
CA GLY A 43 5.67 -12.51 -4.80
C GLY A 43 5.65 -11.09 -4.22
N MET A 44 4.65 -10.27 -4.54
CA MET A 44 4.46 -8.97 -3.87
C MET A 44 4.10 -9.15 -2.38
N LEU A 45 3.26 -10.13 -2.06
CA LEU A 45 2.91 -10.42 -0.68
C LEU A 45 4.13 -10.85 0.14
N GLU A 46 4.99 -11.72 -0.41
CA GLU A 46 6.25 -12.11 0.21
C GLU A 46 7.13 -10.89 0.49
N GLY A 47 7.35 -10.03 -0.52
CA GLY A 47 8.13 -8.81 -0.35
C GLY A 47 7.53 -7.85 0.69
N ALA A 48 6.20 -7.74 0.77
CA ALA A 48 5.53 -6.96 1.80
C ALA A 48 5.75 -7.57 3.20
N MET A 49 5.59 -8.87 3.34
CA MET A 49 5.78 -9.59 4.61
C MET A 49 7.22 -9.52 5.11
N ASP A 50 8.21 -9.59 4.21
CA ASP A 50 9.63 -9.45 4.56
C ASP A 50 9.91 -8.07 5.18
N VAL A 51 9.35 -7.01 4.61
CA VAL A 51 9.48 -5.65 5.17
C VAL A 51 8.78 -5.55 6.52
N LEU A 52 7.53 -6.02 6.65
CA LEU A 52 6.77 -5.94 7.89
C LEU A 52 7.42 -6.74 9.03
N LYS A 53 7.90 -7.95 8.75
CA LYS A 53 8.66 -8.77 9.70
C LYS A 53 10.01 -8.14 10.04
N GLY A 54 10.70 -7.57 9.04
CA GLY A 54 11.99 -6.93 9.21
C GLY A 54 11.97 -5.74 10.17
N VAL A 55 10.85 -5.03 10.27
CA VAL A 55 10.66 -3.96 11.26
C VAL A 55 10.08 -4.46 12.60
N GLY A 56 9.84 -5.76 12.75
CA GLY A 56 9.29 -6.34 13.98
C GLY A 56 7.77 -6.19 14.13
N MET A 57 7.02 -6.06 13.02
CA MET A 57 5.55 -6.05 13.07
C MET A 57 5.04 -7.42 13.56
N PRO A 58 4.22 -7.50 14.63
CA PRO A 58 3.65 -8.75 15.10
C PRO A 58 2.76 -9.38 14.02
N GLU A 59 2.89 -10.68 13.80
CA GLU A 59 2.15 -11.38 12.74
C GLU A 59 0.64 -11.33 12.98
N GLU A 60 0.20 -11.41 14.24
CA GLU A 60 -1.20 -11.26 14.65
C GLU A 60 -1.78 -9.88 14.38
N SER A 61 -0.94 -8.89 14.15
CA SER A 61 -1.34 -7.53 13.75
C SER A 61 -1.45 -7.35 12.24
N ILE A 62 -1.20 -8.40 11.45
CA ILE A 62 -1.29 -8.36 9.98
C ILE A 62 -2.50 -9.18 9.55
N HIS A 63 -3.51 -8.54 8.98
CA HIS A 63 -4.74 -9.18 8.54
C HIS A 63 -4.75 -9.35 7.02
N LEU A 64 -4.52 -10.57 6.54
CA LEU A 64 -4.56 -10.90 5.12
C LEU A 64 -5.93 -11.42 4.71
N ILE A 65 -6.53 -10.79 3.69
CA ILE A 65 -7.76 -11.26 3.04
C ILE A 65 -7.47 -11.50 1.56
N ARG A 66 -7.85 -12.68 1.07
CA ARG A 66 -7.74 -13.06 -0.35
C ARG A 66 -9.07 -12.86 -1.05
N VAL A 67 -9.03 -12.23 -2.22
CA VAL A 67 -10.20 -11.99 -3.08
C VAL A 67 -9.99 -12.63 -4.46
N PRO A 68 -11.07 -13.00 -5.17
CA PRO A 68 -10.93 -13.66 -6.47
C PRO A 68 -10.11 -12.89 -7.49
N GLY A 69 -10.36 -11.60 -7.65
CA GLY A 69 -9.67 -10.75 -8.61
C GLY A 69 -9.42 -9.34 -8.09
N ALA A 70 -8.76 -8.52 -8.90
CA ALA A 70 -8.47 -7.14 -8.56
C ALA A 70 -9.75 -6.30 -8.38
N TYR A 71 -10.80 -6.62 -9.14
CA TYR A 71 -12.08 -5.88 -9.11
C TYR A 71 -12.82 -6.00 -7.78
N GLU A 72 -12.58 -7.06 -7.01
CA GLU A 72 -13.18 -7.30 -5.70
C GLU A 72 -12.44 -6.62 -4.53
N ILE A 73 -11.21 -6.15 -4.76
CA ILE A 73 -10.40 -5.46 -3.74
C ILE A 73 -11.14 -4.28 -3.10
N PRO A 74 -11.79 -3.37 -3.86
CA PRO A 74 -12.45 -2.20 -3.28
C PRO A 74 -13.59 -2.55 -2.31
N LEU A 75 -14.31 -3.64 -2.54
CA LEU A 75 -15.37 -4.06 -1.62
C LEU A 75 -14.82 -4.43 -0.24
N ILE A 76 -13.70 -5.16 -0.23
CA ILE A 76 -13.10 -5.63 1.02
C ILE A 76 -12.37 -4.48 1.73
N THR A 77 -11.64 -3.63 1.00
CA THR A 77 -11.01 -2.44 1.59
C THR A 77 -12.03 -1.48 2.18
N SER A 78 -13.19 -1.33 1.56
CA SER A 78 -14.29 -0.54 2.13
C SER A 78 -14.79 -1.10 3.46
N LYS A 79 -14.96 -2.42 3.56
CA LYS A 79 -15.36 -3.07 4.82
C LYS A 79 -14.29 -2.95 5.90
N MET A 80 -13.02 -3.13 5.54
CA MET A 80 -11.91 -2.97 6.46
C MET A 80 -11.72 -1.51 6.90
N GLY A 81 -11.87 -0.56 5.99
CA GLY A 81 -11.82 0.87 6.28
C GLY A 81 -12.90 1.35 7.25
N ALA A 82 -14.10 0.76 7.15
CA ALA A 82 -15.21 1.03 8.06
C ALA A 82 -15.10 0.28 9.40
N SER A 83 -14.15 -0.64 9.55
CA SER A 83 -14.02 -1.46 10.77
C SER A 83 -13.57 -0.62 11.96
N ARG A 84 -14.21 -0.88 13.11
CA ARG A 84 -13.82 -0.30 14.39
C ARG A 84 -13.05 -1.27 15.28
N HIS A 85 -13.15 -2.57 15.02
CA HIS A 85 -12.54 -3.66 15.79
C HIS A 85 -12.07 -4.78 14.87
N PRO A 86 -10.77 -4.82 14.49
CA PRO A 86 -9.74 -3.82 14.78
C PRO A 86 -9.90 -2.55 13.93
N ARG A 87 -9.40 -1.44 14.42
CA ARG A 87 -9.18 -0.25 13.60
C ARG A 87 -7.80 -0.38 12.93
N PHE A 88 -7.76 -0.28 11.61
CA PHE A 88 -6.52 -0.41 10.85
C PHE A 88 -5.74 0.89 10.77
N GLY A 89 -4.42 0.80 10.87
CA GLY A 89 -3.51 1.94 10.66
C GLY A 89 -3.28 2.25 9.18
N ALA A 90 -3.25 1.21 8.34
CA ALA A 90 -3.23 1.31 6.89
C ALA A 90 -3.74 0.02 6.24
N LEU A 91 -4.11 0.10 4.96
CA LEU A 91 -4.46 -1.06 4.14
C LEU A 91 -3.53 -1.14 2.92
N LEU A 92 -3.15 -2.36 2.53
CA LEU A 92 -2.43 -2.64 1.29
C LEU A 92 -3.35 -3.37 0.32
N CYS A 93 -3.38 -2.94 -0.93
CA CYS A 93 -4.13 -3.56 -2.01
C CYS A 93 -3.14 -4.17 -3.00
N LEU A 94 -3.05 -5.50 -3.06
CA LEU A 94 -2.13 -6.21 -3.94
C LEU A 94 -2.89 -6.92 -5.05
N GLY A 95 -2.60 -6.57 -6.31
CA GLY A 95 -3.20 -7.19 -7.49
C GLY A 95 -2.32 -7.04 -8.72
N VAL A 96 -2.47 -7.95 -9.67
CA VAL A 96 -1.80 -7.86 -10.97
C VAL A 96 -2.80 -8.13 -12.07
N VAL A 97 -2.93 -7.18 -12.98
CA VAL A 97 -3.76 -7.27 -14.18
C VAL A 97 -2.84 -7.18 -15.39
N ILE A 98 -2.82 -8.22 -16.20
CA ILE A 98 -2.01 -8.26 -17.42
C ILE A 98 -2.89 -7.81 -18.58
N GLN A 99 -2.41 -6.86 -19.38
CA GLN A 99 -3.12 -6.34 -20.54
C GLN A 99 -3.35 -7.44 -21.57
N GLY A 100 -4.60 -7.68 -21.89
CA GLY A 100 -5.00 -8.55 -22.98
C GLY A 100 -5.34 -7.76 -24.25
N ALA A 101 -5.96 -8.45 -25.22
CA ALA A 101 -6.35 -7.86 -26.51
C ALA A 101 -7.50 -6.83 -26.41
N THR A 102 -8.19 -6.78 -25.27
CA THR A 102 -9.37 -5.91 -25.07
C THR A 102 -9.08 -4.82 -24.03
N GLN A 103 -9.98 -3.82 -23.95
CA GLN A 103 -9.91 -2.76 -22.95
C GLN A 103 -10.29 -3.22 -21.52
N HIS A 104 -10.64 -4.49 -21.32
CA HIS A 104 -11.16 -5.00 -20.06
C HIS A 104 -10.18 -4.79 -18.89
N ALA A 105 -8.90 -5.08 -19.11
CA ALA A 105 -7.84 -4.88 -18.11
C ALA A 105 -7.77 -3.42 -17.62
N ARG A 106 -7.82 -2.49 -18.56
CA ARG A 106 -7.79 -1.06 -18.28
C ARG A 106 -9.02 -0.60 -17.51
N LEU A 107 -10.22 -1.02 -17.92
CA LEU A 107 -11.46 -0.66 -17.23
C LEU A 107 -11.49 -1.16 -15.78
N ILE A 108 -10.99 -2.38 -15.52
CA ILE A 108 -10.85 -2.91 -14.17
C ILE A 108 -9.93 -2.02 -13.34
N THR A 109 -8.72 -1.76 -13.83
CA THR A 109 -7.72 -1.03 -13.05
C THR A 109 -8.09 0.44 -12.82
N GLU A 110 -8.71 1.09 -13.79
CA GLU A 110 -9.23 2.45 -13.63
C GLU A 110 -10.32 2.49 -12.54
N ALA A 111 -11.30 1.59 -12.58
CA ALA A 111 -12.37 1.52 -11.59
C ALA A 111 -11.82 1.25 -10.17
N VAL A 112 -10.89 0.31 -10.04
CA VAL A 112 -10.24 -0.02 -8.77
C VAL A 112 -9.45 1.16 -8.22
N THR A 113 -8.67 1.84 -9.06
CA THR A 113 -7.86 3.01 -8.67
C THR A 113 -8.74 4.14 -8.14
N HIS A 114 -9.81 4.48 -8.87
CA HIS A 114 -10.74 5.52 -8.46
C HIS A 114 -11.41 5.21 -7.12
N GLU A 115 -11.85 3.97 -6.95
CA GLU A 115 -12.57 3.59 -5.73
C GLU A 115 -11.63 3.52 -4.52
N ILE A 116 -10.41 3.01 -4.65
CA ILE A 116 -9.39 3.02 -3.58
C ILE A 116 -9.09 4.46 -3.15
N THR A 117 -8.87 5.38 -4.08
CA THR A 117 -8.61 6.79 -3.78
C THR A 117 -9.78 7.44 -3.04
N ARG A 118 -11.02 7.17 -3.47
CA ARG A 118 -12.23 7.65 -2.82
C ARG A 118 -12.36 7.13 -1.38
N GLN A 119 -12.10 5.84 -1.17
CA GLN A 119 -12.16 5.20 0.15
C GLN A 119 -11.12 5.76 1.11
N GLN A 120 -9.88 5.95 0.64
CA GLN A 120 -8.82 6.55 1.45
C GLN A 120 -9.26 7.91 2.02
N SER A 121 -9.81 8.78 1.17
CA SER A 121 -10.31 10.09 1.58
C SER A 121 -11.55 9.99 2.49
N HIS A 122 -12.44 9.03 2.23
CA HIS A 122 -13.68 8.83 2.99
C HIS A 122 -13.42 8.32 4.41
N PHE A 123 -12.55 7.33 4.56
CA PHE A 123 -12.26 6.73 5.87
C PHE A 123 -11.14 7.44 6.64
N GLY A 124 -10.38 8.31 5.97
CA GLY A 124 -9.24 9.00 6.57
C GLY A 124 -8.12 8.06 7.01
N ILE A 125 -7.96 6.90 6.33
CA ILE A 125 -6.89 5.95 6.56
C ILE A 125 -6.08 5.74 5.28
N PRO A 126 -4.75 5.54 5.37
CA PRO A 126 -3.94 5.22 4.21
C PRO A 126 -4.38 3.90 3.57
N ILE A 127 -4.65 3.90 2.27
CA ILE A 127 -4.91 2.70 1.48
C ILE A 127 -3.89 2.67 0.34
N ILE A 128 -2.90 1.83 0.47
CA ILE A 128 -1.79 1.74 -0.47
C ILE A 128 -2.21 0.91 -1.68
N HIS A 129 -2.20 1.54 -2.84
CA HIS A 129 -2.62 0.96 -4.10
C HIS A 129 -1.43 0.32 -4.82
N GLU A 130 -1.38 -1.00 -4.81
CA GLU A 130 -0.43 -1.80 -5.58
C GLU A 130 -1.18 -2.84 -6.45
N VAL A 131 -2.24 -2.36 -7.14
CA VAL A 131 -2.92 -3.11 -8.19
C VAL A 131 -2.31 -2.71 -9.52
N LEU A 132 -1.37 -3.51 -9.99
CA LEU A 132 -0.57 -3.21 -11.17
C LEU A 132 -1.33 -3.54 -12.46
N LEU A 133 -1.31 -2.62 -13.42
CA LEU A 133 -1.59 -2.92 -14.82
C LEU A 133 -0.25 -3.05 -15.54
N VAL A 134 0.02 -4.22 -16.09
CA VAL A 134 1.25 -4.52 -16.84
C VAL A 134 0.92 -5.00 -18.24
N GLU A 135 1.81 -4.77 -19.20
CA GLU A 135 1.61 -5.16 -20.59
C GLU A 135 1.79 -6.66 -20.83
N ASN A 136 2.66 -7.30 -20.04
CA ASN A 136 3.03 -8.70 -20.21
C ASN A 136 3.60 -9.31 -18.92
N GLU A 137 3.81 -10.62 -18.92
CA GLU A 137 4.37 -11.35 -17.79
C GLU A 137 5.80 -10.93 -17.42
N THR A 138 6.61 -10.50 -18.39
CA THR A 138 7.97 -10.02 -18.10
C THR A 138 7.95 -8.80 -17.20
N GLN A 139 7.08 -7.82 -17.51
CA GLN A 139 6.88 -6.65 -16.62
C GLN A 139 6.34 -7.07 -15.25
N ALA A 140 5.44 -8.05 -15.20
CA ALA A 140 4.95 -8.57 -13.93
C ALA A 140 6.08 -9.22 -13.11
N GLN A 141 6.96 -10.02 -13.75
CA GLN A 141 8.12 -10.63 -13.08
C GLN A 141 9.06 -9.59 -12.48
N GLU A 142 9.44 -8.59 -13.26
CA GLU A 142 10.35 -7.52 -12.83
C GLU A 142 9.82 -6.75 -11.62
N ARG A 143 8.51 -6.53 -11.56
CA ARG A 143 7.90 -5.72 -10.50
C ARG A 143 7.47 -6.52 -9.27
N CYS A 144 7.20 -7.80 -9.43
CA CYS A 144 6.60 -8.60 -8.37
C CYS A 144 7.55 -9.65 -7.78
N LEU A 145 8.50 -10.15 -8.57
CA LEU A 145 9.37 -11.27 -8.17
C LEU A 145 10.84 -10.88 -8.00
N ASP A 146 11.26 -9.73 -8.52
CA ASP A 146 12.63 -9.25 -8.34
C ASP A 146 12.81 -8.69 -6.93
N ALA A 147 13.73 -9.25 -6.15
CA ALA A 147 13.95 -8.84 -4.76
C ALA A 147 14.32 -7.35 -4.59
N LYS A 148 14.96 -6.74 -5.61
CA LYS A 148 15.38 -5.34 -5.56
C LYS A 148 14.26 -4.37 -5.93
N PHE A 149 13.33 -4.80 -6.79
CA PHE A 149 12.29 -3.94 -7.37
C PHE A 149 10.87 -4.42 -7.01
N ASN A 150 10.76 -5.24 -5.95
CA ASN A 150 9.49 -5.79 -5.50
C ASN A 150 8.54 -4.69 -5.03
N ARG A 151 7.46 -4.49 -5.78
CA ARG A 151 6.47 -3.48 -5.49
C ARG A 151 5.70 -3.72 -4.19
N GLY A 152 5.55 -4.96 -3.76
CA GLY A 152 4.95 -5.30 -2.48
C GLY A 152 5.79 -4.81 -1.29
N GLY A 153 7.12 -4.95 -1.37
CA GLY A 153 8.02 -4.40 -0.37
C GLY A 153 7.95 -2.87 -0.28
N GLU A 154 7.92 -2.18 -1.43
CA GLU A 154 7.74 -0.72 -1.48
C GLU A 154 6.38 -0.30 -0.91
N ALA A 155 5.32 -1.06 -1.20
CA ALA A 155 3.98 -0.81 -0.67
C ALA A 155 3.94 -0.94 0.85
N ALA A 156 4.57 -1.95 1.43
CA ALA A 156 4.65 -2.12 2.88
C ALA A 156 5.41 -0.98 3.56
N GLN A 157 6.55 -0.54 2.99
CA GLN A 157 7.26 0.63 3.49
C GLN A 157 6.39 1.90 3.47
N THR A 158 5.66 2.09 2.38
CA THR A 158 4.74 3.22 2.23
C THR A 158 3.60 3.13 3.26
N ALA A 159 3.04 1.93 3.48
CA ALA A 159 1.98 1.73 4.48
C ALA A 159 2.44 2.08 5.90
N LEU A 160 3.62 1.63 6.30
CA LEU A 160 4.20 1.95 7.61
C LEU A 160 4.40 3.46 7.78
N LYS A 161 5.03 4.12 6.81
CA LYS A 161 5.26 5.58 6.85
C LYS A 161 3.96 6.37 6.90
N MET A 162 2.98 5.98 6.10
CA MET A 162 1.69 6.66 6.04
C MET A 162 0.85 6.41 7.30
N ALA A 163 0.90 5.21 7.90
CA ALA A 163 0.25 4.92 9.16
C ALA A 163 0.81 5.80 10.29
N GLN A 164 2.13 5.92 10.40
CA GLN A 164 2.80 6.79 11.37
C GLN A 164 2.42 8.26 11.14
N LEU A 165 2.47 8.73 9.90
CA LEU A 165 2.16 10.12 9.57
C LEU A 165 0.69 10.45 9.87
N ALA A 166 -0.24 9.58 9.48
CA ALA A 166 -1.67 9.76 9.76
C ALA A 166 -1.95 9.78 11.27
N GLN A 167 -1.31 8.90 12.04
CA GLN A 167 -1.43 8.89 13.49
C GLN A 167 -0.88 10.17 14.12
N HIS A 168 0.28 10.64 13.67
CA HIS A 168 0.87 11.89 14.14
C HIS A 168 -0.04 13.09 13.89
N ILE A 169 -0.61 13.19 12.68
CA ILE A 169 -1.55 14.25 12.31
C ILE A 169 -2.81 14.18 13.18
N ASN A 170 -3.39 12.98 13.35
CA ASN A 170 -4.57 12.80 14.20
C ASN A 170 -4.32 13.24 15.63
N HIS A 171 -3.17 12.83 16.22
CA HIS A 171 -2.83 13.18 17.60
C HIS A 171 -2.56 14.68 17.77
N GLN A 172 -1.92 15.31 16.79
CA GLN A 172 -1.47 16.70 16.92
C GLN A 172 -2.58 17.71 16.58
N TYR A 173 -3.50 17.37 15.67
CA TYR A 173 -4.43 18.35 15.09
C TYR A 173 -5.91 17.98 15.20
N LEU A 174 -6.26 16.73 15.55
CA LEU A 174 -7.64 16.26 15.53
C LEU A 174 -8.15 15.70 16.86
N LEU A 175 -7.25 15.46 17.84
CA LEU A 175 -7.62 15.01 19.17
C LEU A 175 -7.51 16.19 20.15
N GLU A 176 -8.49 17.07 20.13
CA GLU A 176 -8.88 17.94 21.24
C GLU A 176 -10.24 17.51 21.79
#